data_9cfa93c4ed78ef4aa1dca29d55ff079e
#
_entry.id   9cfa93c4ed78ef4aa1dca29d55ff079e
#
_cell.length_a   1.000
_cell.length_b   1.000
_cell.length_c   1.000
_cell.angle_alpha   90.00
_cell.angle_beta   90.00
_cell.angle_gamma   90.00
#
_symmetry.space_group_name_H-M   'P 1'
#
loop_
_entity.id
_entity.type
_entity.pdbx_description
1 polymer ?
#
loop_
_entity_poly.entity_id
_entity_poly.type
_entity_poly.pdbx_seq_one_letter_code
_entity_poly.pdbx_strand_id
1 'polypeptide(L)'
;ANVGAYPVGSSDGAQVLGRWYDTDVEGPLITPPGDPKNLGILTPGFVGRPARGRKIVGSVQGEMREQYDYTPEQYDSLVKLSAALCRHFPKLEADAPRNALGRVSTLRMSEAEEAEFGGIVGHYHVSAQKQDPGPAFDWERFLVRVQTRMMSL
;
A
#
# COMPACT_ATOMS: atom_id res chain seq x y z
N ALA A 1 8.94 -5.67 -0.13
CA ALA A 1 8.90 -4.21 -0.08
C ALA A 1 8.22 -3.69 -1.34
N ASN A 2 7.47 -2.62 -1.23
CA ASN A 2 6.97 -1.89 -2.39
C ASN A 2 7.97 -0.75 -2.69
N VAL A 3 8.31 -0.56 -3.96
CA VAL A 3 9.38 0.36 -4.37
C VAL A 3 8.92 1.82 -4.45
N GLY A 4 7.61 2.05 -4.35
CA GLY A 4 7.03 3.39 -4.38
C GLY A 4 6.18 3.66 -5.62
N ALA A 5 5.55 4.82 -5.60
CA ALA A 5 4.67 5.33 -6.66
C ALA A 5 5.35 6.48 -7.39
N TYR A 6 5.35 6.43 -8.72
CA TYR A 6 6.00 7.41 -9.57
C TYR A 6 4.99 8.09 -10.49
N PRO A 7 5.22 9.37 -10.89
CA PRO A 7 4.37 10.02 -11.87
C PRO A 7 4.27 9.20 -13.15
N VAL A 8 3.08 9.11 -13.72
CA VAL A 8 2.86 8.37 -14.98
C VAL A 8 3.71 8.96 -16.09
N GLY A 9 4.45 8.11 -16.80
CA GLY A 9 5.37 8.54 -17.87
C GLY A 9 6.71 9.10 -17.39
N SER A 10 7.00 9.06 -16.09
CA SER A 10 8.31 9.45 -15.55
C SER A 10 9.42 8.51 -16.02
N SER A 11 10.47 9.06 -16.61
CA SER A 11 11.68 8.29 -16.99
C SER A 11 12.37 7.69 -15.78
N ASP A 12 12.47 8.47 -14.70
CA ASP A 12 13.08 8.02 -13.43
C ASP A 12 12.25 6.91 -12.79
N GLY A 13 10.92 7.04 -12.83
CA GLY A 13 10.00 6.00 -12.35
C GLY A 13 10.16 4.71 -13.16
N ALA A 14 10.18 4.79 -14.47
CA ALA A 14 10.38 3.63 -15.34
C ALA A 14 11.73 2.95 -15.07
N GLN A 15 12.80 3.73 -14.88
CA GLN A 15 14.13 3.20 -14.57
C GLN A 15 14.15 2.48 -13.22
N VAL A 16 13.59 3.09 -12.16
CA VAL A 16 13.57 2.47 -10.84
C VAL A 16 12.71 1.20 -10.85
N LEU A 17 11.50 1.27 -11.40
CA LEU A 17 10.63 0.09 -11.47
C LEU A 17 11.26 -1.04 -12.27
N GLY A 18 11.91 -0.74 -13.41
CA GLY A 18 12.62 -1.74 -14.23
C GLY A 18 13.86 -2.35 -13.56
N ARG A 19 14.43 -1.70 -12.54
CA ARG A 19 15.54 -2.26 -11.74
C ARG A 19 15.07 -3.17 -10.60
N TRP A 20 13.84 -2.99 -10.14
CA TRP A 20 13.29 -3.70 -8.98
C TRP A 20 12.29 -4.80 -9.34
N TYR A 21 11.79 -4.77 -10.56
CA TYR A 21 10.82 -5.76 -11.03
C TYR A 21 11.28 -6.37 -12.34
N ASP A 22 11.16 -7.67 -12.44
CA ASP A 22 11.28 -8.44 -13.66
C ASP A 22 9.91 -9.04 -14.02
N THR A 23 9.82 -9.72 -15.15
CA THR A 23 8.60 -10.38 -15.60
C THR A 23 8.93 -11.76 -16.14
N ASP A 24 8.25 -12.78 -15.67
CA ASP A 24 8.29 -14.13 -16.20
C ASP A 24 6.91 -14.56 -16.73
N VAL A 25 6.71 -15.85 -16.98
CA VAL A 25 5.47 -16.41 -17.51
C VAL A 25 4.27 -16.24 -16.57
N GLU A 26 4.50 -16.02 -15.28
CA GLU A 26 3.48 -15.80 -14.26
C GLU A 26 3.20 -14.31 -14.01
N GLY A 27 3.99 -13.42 -14.61
CA GLY A 27 3.85 -11.97 -14.49
C GLY A 27 5.00 -11.29 -13.72
N PRO A 28 4.80 -10.06 -13.24
CA PRO A 28 5.84 -9.32 -12.55
C PRO A 28 6.25 -9.98 -11.23
N LEU A 29 7.54 -9.90 -10.95
CA LEU A 29 8.13 -10.35 -9.69
C LEU A 29 9.16 -9.33 -9.19
N ILE A 30 9.34 -9.26 -7.88
CA ILE A 30 10.30 -8.36 -7.25
C ILE A 30 11.70 -8.95 -7.40
N THR A 31 12.59 -8.21 -8.04
CA THR A 31 14.01 -8.55 -8.21
C THR A 31 14.87 -7.42 -7.64
N PRO A 32 15.04 -7.31 -6.31
CA PRO A 32 15.79 -6.23 -5.71
C PRO A 32 17.22 -6.16 -6.30
N PRO A 33 17.71 -4.98 -6.70
CA PRO A 33 19.05 -4.85 -7.23
C PRO A 33 20.11 -5.06 -6.15
N GLY A 34 21.23 -5.69 -6.50
CA GLY A 34 22.38 -5.87 -5.60
C GLY A 34 22.67 -7.33 -5.25
N ASP A 35 23.63 -7.53 -4.36
CA ASP A 35 23.98 -8.86 -3.86
C ASP A 35 22.79 -9.43 -3.04
N PRO A 36 22.32 -10.64 -3.38
CA PRO A 36 21.27 -11.29 -2.62
C PRO A 36 21.53 -11.36 -1.11
N LYS A 37 22.78 -11.43 -0.68
CA LYS A 37 23.16 -11.43 0.73
C LYS A 37 22.89 -10.10 1.45
N ASN A 38 22.83 -8.99 0.70
CA ASN A 38 22.61 -7.64 1.24
C ASN A 38 21.17 -7.14 1.07
N LEU A 39 20.28 -7.96 0.50
CA LEU A 39 18.89 -7.55 0.22
C LEU A 39 17.95 -7.66 1.43
N GLY A 40 18.41 -8.15 2.56
CA GLY A 40 17.58 -8.38 3.73
C GLY A 40 16.48 -9.43 3.53
N ILE A 41 16.54 -10.21 2.46
CA ILE A 41 15.62 -11.33 2.24
C ILE A 41 16.07 -12.49 3.13
N LEU A 42 15.34 -12.71 4.21
CA LEU A 42 15.66 -13.74 5.20
C LEU A 42 15.08 -15.11 4.86
N THR A 43 14.12 -15.19 3.95
CA THR A 43 13.45 -16.44 3.56
C THR A 43 14.05 -16.96 2.25
N PRO A 44 14.85 -18.03 2.28
CA PRO A 44 15.42 -18.60 1.07
C PRO A 44 14.33 -19.02 0.06
N GLY A 45 14.55 -18.68 -1.21
CA GLY A 45 13.63 -19.03 -2.30
C GLY A 45 12.29 -18.25 -2.31
N PHE A 46 12.14 -17.25 -1.47
CA PHE A 46 10.95 -16.39 -1.54
C PHE A 46 10.91 -15.60 -2.85
N VAL A 47 9.80 -15.75 -3.58
CA VAL A 47 9.51 -14.98 -4.80
C VAL A 47 8.35 -14.04 -4.49
N GLY A 48 8.64 -12.74 -4.37
CA GLY A 48 7.64 -11.71 -4.14
C GLY A 48 6.94 -11.33 -5.44
N ARG A 49 5.62 -11.54 -5.52
CA ARG A 49 4.81 -11.09 -6.66
C ARG A 49 3.76 -10.10 -6.21
N PRO A 50 3.51 -9.02 -6.97
CA PRO A 50 2.39 -8.13 -6.73
C PRO A 50 1.06 -8.90 -6.71
N ALA A 51 0.16 -8.56 -5.77
CA ALA A 51 -1.15 -9.23 -5.68
C ALA A 51 -1.99 -9.05 -6.95
N ARG A 52 -1.82 -7.93 -7.65
CA ARG A 52 -2.35 -7.71 -9.00
C ARG A 52 -1.17 -7.65 -9.98
N GLY A 53 -1.18 -8.55 -10.96
CA GLY A 53 -0.10 -8.79 -11.93
C GLY A 53 0.11 -7.68 -12.97
N ARG A 54 -0.14 -6.42 -12.61
CA ARG A 54 0.06 -5.24 -13.48
C ARG A 54 0.37 -4.00 -12.64
N LYS A 55 0.92 -2.98 -13.27
CA LYS A 55 1.02 -1.64 -12.66
C LYS A 55 -0.40 -1.07 -12.46
N ILE A 56 -0.62 -0.51 -11.32
CA ILE A 56 -1.85 0.18 -10.96
C ILE A 56 -1.62 1.67 -11.12
N VAL A 57 -2.55 2.33 -11.80
CA VAL A 57 -2.54 3.78 -12.01
C VAL A 57 -3.68 4.39 -11.20
N GLY A 58 -3.38 5.47 -10.49
CA GLY A 58 -4.36 6.21 -9.72
C GLY A 58 -3.84 7.56 -9.25
N SER A 59 -4.75 8.42 -8.81
CA SER A 59 -4.41 9.74 -8.30
C SER A 59 -3.99 9.67 -6.82
N VAL A 60 -2.91 10.35 -6.48
CA VAL A 60 -2.50 10.63 -5.10
C VAL A 60 -2.12 12.11 -5.02
N GLN A 61 -2.72 12.87 -4.12
CA GLN A 61 -2.54 14.33 -3.99
C GLN A 61 -2.80 15.09 -5.30
N GLY A 62 -3.76 14.62 -6.11
CA GLY A 62 -4.10 15.23 -7.40
C GLY A 62 -3.15 14.89 -8.56
N GLU A 63 -2.09 14.13 -8.33
CA GLU A 63 -1.14 13.69 -9.35
C GLU A 63 -1.38 12.23 -9.73
N MET A 64 -1.43 11.94 -11.04
CA MET A 64 -1.53 10.58 -11.55
C MET A 64 -0.20 9.85 -11.39
N ARG A 65 -0.24 8.73 -10.68
CA ARG A 65 0.92 7.90 -10.37
C ARG A 65 0.70 6.45 -10.78
N GLU A 66 1.80 5.75 -11.06
CA GLU A 66 1.82 4.31 -11.31
C GLU A 66 2.67 3.59 -10.27
N GLN A 67 2.28 2.37 -9.94
CA GLN A 67 2.92 1.56 -8.91
C GLN A 67 2.60 0.09 -9.13
N TYR A 68 3.54 -0.82 -8.81
CA TYR A 68 3.19 -2.22 -8.62
C TYR A 68 2.54 -2.44 -7.26
N ASP A 69 1.63 -3.39 -7.18
CA ASP A 69 0.89 -3.72 -5.97
C ASP A 69 1.79 -4.34 -4.88
N TYR A 70 1.30 -4.32 -3.67
CA TYR A 70 1.84 -5.09 -2.56
C TYR A 70 1.64 -6.58 -2.77
N THR A 71 2.47 -7.40 -2.13
CA THR A 71 2.30 -8.85 -2.23
C THR A 71 1.13 -9.33 -1.37
N PRO A 72 0.53 -10.51 -1.69
CA PRO A 72 -0.50 -11.11 -0.84
C PRO A 72 -0.05 -11.29 0.62
N GLU A 73 1.21 -11.65 0.84
CA GLU A 73 1.79 -11.85 2.17
C GLU A 73 1.89 -10.52 2.96
N GLN A 74 2.19 -9.41 2.27
CA GLN A 74 2.19 -8.09 2.89
C GLN A 74 0.78 -7.69 3.33
N TYR A 75 -0.22 -7.88 2.46
CA TYR A 75 -1.62 -7.65 2.83
C TYR A 75 -2.06 -8.53 4.00
N ASP A 76 -1.74 -9.82 3.98
CA ASP A 76 -2.09 -10.74 5.06
C ASP A 76 -1.50 -10.33 6.40
N SER A 77 -0.23 -9.95 6.40
CA SER A 77 0.46 -9.50 7.61
C SER A 77 -0.14 -8.20 8.13
N LEU A 78 -0.42 -7.24 7.23
CA LEU A 78 -1.00 -5.95 7.59
C LEU A 78 -2.44 -6.10 8.12
N VAL A 79 -3.25 -6.95 7.52
CA VAL A 79 -4.61 -7.28 8.01
C VAL A 79 -4.56 -7.87 9.42
N LYS A 80 -3.65 -8.80 9.67
CA LYS A 80 -3.49 -9.42 11.00
C LYS A 80 -3.09 -8.38 12.05
N LEU A 81 -2.11 -7.54 11.72
CA LEU A 81 -1.65 -6.48 12.62
C LEU A 81 -2.75 -5.46 12.89
N SER A 82 -3.40 -4.94 11.85
CA SER A 82 -4.45 -3.93 12.00
C SER A 82 -5.65 -4.43 12.77
N ALA A 83 -6.11 -5.66 12.52
CA ALA A 83 -7.20 -6.27 13.29
C ALA A 83 -6.83 -6.44 14.77
N ALA A 84 -5.59 -6.84 15.08
CA ALA A 84 -5.12 -6.95 16.46
C ALA A 84 -5.07 -5.58 17.15
N LEU A 85 -4.58 -4.54 16.47
CA LEU A 85 -4.52 -3.18 17.00
C LEU A 85 -5.93 -2.61 17.25
N CYS A 86 -6.85 -2.70 16.28
CA CYS A 86 -8.22 -2.22 16.42
C CYS A 86 -8.97 -2.94 17.59
N ARG A 87 -8.68 -4.19 17.85
CA ARG A 87 -9.25 -4.91 19.00
C ARG A 87 -8.64 -4.51 20.34
N HIS A 88 -7.35 -4.24 20.34
CA HIS A 88 -6.64 -3.88 21.58
C HIS A 88 -6.88 -2.41 21.96
N PHE A 89 -7.03 -1.54 20.99
CA PHE A 89 -7.28 -0.11 21.17
C PHE A 89 -8.70 0.25 20.75
N PRO A 90 -9.68 0.34 21.68
CA PRO A 90 -11.10 0.51 21.36
C PRO A 90 -11.45 1.82 20.63
N LYS A 91 -10.55 2.80 20.66
CA LYS A 91 -10.71 4.07 19.93
C LYS A 91 -10.18 4.02 18.50
N LEU A 92 -9.51 2.92 18.11
CA LEU A 92 -8.99 2.74 16.76
C LEU A 92 -10.04 2.03 15.90
N GLU A 93 -10.54 2.72 14.89
CA GLU A 93 -11.54 2.21 13.97
C GLU A 93 -10.89 1.51 12.77
N ALA A 94 -11.49 0.40 12.33
CA ALA A 94 -11.08 -0.30 11.12
C ALA A 94 -11.67 0.38 9.87
N ASP A 95 -11.37 1.66 9.70
CA ASP A 95 -11.74 2.49 8.56
C ASP A 95 -10.59 3.44 8.19
N ALA A 96 -10.70 4.08 7.01
CA ALA A 96 -9.74 5.07 6.51
C ALA A 96 -10.47 6.36 6.11
N PRO A 97 -9.76 7.51 5.97
CA PRO A 97 -10.38 8.77 5.59
C PRO A 97 -11.15 8.65 4.28
N ARG A 98 -12.40 9.12 4.24
CA ARG A 98 -13.27 9.00 3.08
C ARG A 98 -13.62 10.35 2.46
N ASN A 99 -13.73 10.35 1.15
CA ASN A 99 -14.22 11.52 0.41
C ASN A 99 -15.76 11.59 0.43
N ALA A 100 -16.33 12.64 -0.17
CA ALA A 100 -17.77 12.85 -0.24
C ALA A 100 -18.56 11.73 -0.96
N LEU A 101 -17.89 10.90 -1.75
CA LEU A 101 -18.49 9.73 -2.41
C LEU A 101 -18.38 8.44 -1.59
N GLY A 102 -17.89 8.53 -0.34
CA GLY A 102 -17.69 7.38 0.54
C GLY A 102 -16.50 6.49 0.19
N ARG A 103 -15.67 6.85 -0.78
CA ARG A 103 -14.45 6.14 -1.14
C ARG A 103 -13.28 6.62 -0.30
N VAL A 104 -12.31 5.74 -0.04
CA VAL A 104 -11.10 6.16 0.66
C VAL A 104 -10.44 7.32 -0.10
N SER A 105 -10.17 8.40 0.64
CA SER A 105 -9.55 9.61 0.10
C SER A 105 -8.12 9.32 -0.35
N THR A 106 -7.66 10.03 -1.36
CA THR A 106 -6.26 10.03 -1.81
C THR A 106 -5.59 11.39 -1.59
N LEU A 107 -6.23 12.23 -0.77
CA LEU A 107 -5.77 13.58 -0.42
C LEU A 107 -5.44 13.65 1.07
N ARG A 108 -4.60 14.62 1.42
CA ARG A 108 -4.35 14.98 2.81
C ARG A 108 -5.63 15.45 3.48
N MET A 109 -5.85 15.02 4.71
CA MET A 109 -6.88 15.56 5.60
C MET A 109 -6.55 17.00 6.02
N SER A 110 -7.55 17.78 6.33
CA SER A 110 -7.39 19.05 7.04
C SER A 110 -6.95 18.78 8.50
N GLU A 111 -6.40 19.78 9.16
CA GLU A 111 -6.00 19.66 10.58
C GLU A 111 -7.19 19.31 11.50
N ALA A 112 -8.39 19.80 11.15
CA ALA A 112 -9.60 19.47 11.90
C ALA A 112 -10.00 18.00 11.72
N GLU A 113 -9.93 17.47 10.50
CA GLU A 113 -10.18 16.05 10.24
C GLU A 113 -9.13 15.16 10.90
N GLU A 114 -7.84 15.53 10.85
CA GLU A 114 -6.77 14.79 11.53
C GLU A 114 -7.00 14.67 13.04
N ALA A 115 -7.45 15.75 13.68
CA ALA A 115 -7.68 15.79 15.13
C ALA A 115 -8.83 14.87 15.59
N GLU A 116 -9.81 14.63 14.74
CA GLU A 116 -11.02 13.86 15.03
C GLU A 116 -10.94 12.40 14.53
N PHE A 117 -10.03 12.11 13.59
CA PHE A 117 -9.99 10.82 12.91
C PHE A 117 -9.31 9.74 13.75
N GLY A 118 -10.03 8.69 14.10
CA GLY A 118 -9.58 7.56 14.91
C GLY A 118 -9.23 6.28 14.13
N GLY A 119 -9.13 6.34 12.80
CA GLY A 119 -8.93 5.16 11.95
C GLY A 119 -7.50 4.94 11.45
N ILE A 120 -7.39 4.14 10.40
CA ILE A 120 -6.12 3.77 9.75
C ILE A 120 -5.81 4.78 8.65
N VAL A 121 -4.64 5.37 8.67
CA VAL A 121 -4.21 6.39 7.70
C VAL A 121 -3.01 5.93 6.87
N GLY A 122 -2.97 6.32 5.61
CA GLY A 122 -1.73 6.33 4.82
C GLY A 122 -0.96 7.62 5.07
N HIS A 123 0.31 7.64 4.75
CA HIS A 123 1.16 8.82 4.97
C HIS A 123 0.67 10.05 4.19
N TYR A 124 0.12 9.84 3.00
CA TYR A 124 -0.45 10.95 2.22
C TYR A 124 -1.73 11.55 2.86
N HIS A 125 -2.40 10.86 3.78
CA HIS A 125 -3.54 11.43 4.50
C HIS A 125 -3.13 12.49 5.52
N VAL A 126 -1.89 12.43 6.01
CA VAL A 126 -1.36 13.34 7.04
C VAL A 126 -0.23 14.25 6.53
N SER A 127 0.26 14.02 5.31
CA SER A 127 1.32 14.85 4.71
C SER A 127 1.13 15.00 3.20
N ALA A 128 0.97 16.25 2.73
CA ALA A 128 0.86 16.55 1.30
C ALA A 128 2.14 16.23 0.49
N GLN A 129 3.28 16.04 1.17
CA GLN A 129 4.57 15.75 0.53
C GLN A 129 4.83 14.24 0.40
N LYS A 130 3.92 13.41 0.88
CA LYS A 130 4.04 11.95 0.87
C LYS A 130 3.03 11.31 -0.07
N GLN A 131 3.41 10.18 -0.64
CA GLN A 131 2.59 9.45 -1.61
C GLN A 131 2.27 8.02 -1.14
N ASP A 132 2.97 7.51 -0.13
CA ASP A 132 2.74 6.16 0.38
C ASP A 132 1.43 6.06 1.19
N PRO A 133 0.74 4.95 1.11
CA PRO A 133 1.08 3.68 0.48
C PRO A 133 0.92 3.67 -1.05
N GLY A 134 0.50 4.74 -1.69
CA GLY A 134 0.39 4.90 -3.13
C GLY A 134 -0.94 4.38 -3.73
N PRO A 135 -1.11 4.55 -5.06
CA PRO A 135 -2.37 4.23 -5.73
C PRO A 135 -2.63 2.72 -5.83
N ALA A 136 -1.58 1.89 -5.68
CA ALA A 136 -1.75 0.44 -5.74
C ALA A 136 -2.26 -0.17 -4.42
N PHE A 137 -2.23 0.55 -3.31
CA PHE A 137 -2.76 0.00 -2.07
C PHE A 137 -4.29 -0.15 -2.14
N ASP A 138 -4.76 -1.38 -2.05
CA ASP A 138 -6.19 -1.73 -2.16
C ASP A 138 -6.91 -1.52 -0.82
N TRP A 139 -7.19 -0.26 -0.50
CA TRP A 139 -7.80 0.16 0.75
C TRP A 139 -9.12 -0.55 1.05
N GLU A 140 -10.03 -0.62 0.07
CA GLU A 140 -11.35 -1.17 0.31
C GLU A 140 -11.27 -2.67 0.65
N ARG A 141 -10.50 -3.41 -0.13
CA ARG A 141 -10.26 -4.83 0.14
C ARG A 141 -9.52 -5.06 1.46
N PHE A 142 -8.55 -4.21 1.77
CA PHE A 142 -7.80 -4.27 3.03
C PHE A 142 -8.73 -4.06 4.23
N LEU A 143 -9.54 -2.98 4.24
CA LEU A 143 -10.44 -2.65 5.33
C LEU A 143 -11.51 -3.72 5.55
N VAL A 144 -12.13 -4.23 4.48
CA VAL A 144 -13.09 -5.35 4.56
C VAL A 144 -12.45 -6.57 5.22
N ARG A 145 -11.21 -6.89 4.87
CA ARG A 145 -10.50 -8.03 5.47
C ARG A 145 -10.16 -7.80 6.94
N VAL A 146 -9.79 -6.58 7.33
CA VAL A 146 -9.55 -6.21 8.75
C VAL A 146 -10.84 -6.39 9.55
N GLN A 147 -11.95 -5.81 9.09
CA GLN A 147 -13.26 -5.91 9.73
C GLN A 147 -13.73 -7.37 9.86
N THR A 148 -13.62 -8.15 8.78
CA THR A 148 -13.97 -9.58 8.79
C THR A 148 -13.13 -10.35 9.82
N ARG A 149 -11.83 -10.06 9.87
CA ARG A 149 -10.95 -10.73 10.83
C ARG A 149 -11.27 -10.37 12.28
N MET A 150 -11.66 -9.13 12.55
CA MET A 150 -12.09 -8.70 13.89
C MET A 150 -13.32 -9.46 14.37
N MET A 151 -14.25 -9.79 13.46
CA MET A 151 -15.46 -10.56 13.79
C MET A 151 -15.18 -12.07 13.99
N SER A 152 -14.10 -12.58 13.46
CA SER A 152 -13.76 -14.01 13.47
C SER A 152 -12.85 -14.42 14.65
N LEU A 153 -12.46 -13.49 15.48
CA LEU A 153 -11.62 -13.66 16.67
C LEU A 153 -12.39 -13.41 17.95
#